data_4b3d31dafb9f9ab4cad8010a2a49e440
#
_entry.id   4b3d31dafb9f9ab4cad8010a2a49e440
#
_cell.length_a   1.000
_cell.length_b   1.000
_cell.length_c   1.000
_cell.angle_alpha   90.00
_cell.angle_beta   90.00
_cell.angle_gamma   90.00
#
_symmetry.space_group_name_H-M   'P 1'
#
loop_
_entity.id
_entity.type
_entity.pdbx_description
1 polymer ?
#
loop_
_entity_poly.entity_id
_entity_poly.type
_entity_poly.pdbx_seq_one_letter_code
_entity_poly.pdbx_strand_id
1 'polypeptide(L)'
;MKKILLLLTPLILASCGGGGGSESGSVGGSGSGTPTTDTDDGSAILPTAVIDGYISGANVFVDMNWNLVQDDGEPSATENTTSQTYDFLPSEFAAVNDFTESCAVNRPRIAEVPVGAEDSTRGTVTEAYTMLYFPSALDSFEKVNVTPFTTLFTGYVLDAVGTTTIAVADSCGSDANDIADSVIQDVQEVLADLEQTYGVSPNYFYEDFIQSMDEEKQQIGELIVNFLTTIHEI
;
A
#
# COMPACT_ATOMS: atom_id res chain seq x y z
N MET A 1 27.37 -8.21 -14.37
CA MET A 1 26.76 -7.85 -13.11
C MET A 1 27.86 -7.29 -12.20
N LYS A 2 27.97 -5.96 -12.15
CA LYS A 2 28.98 -5.27 -11.35
C LYS A 2 28.33 -4.81 -10.04
N LYS A 3 28.78 -5.38 -8.92
CA LYS A 3 28.43 -4.90 -7.59
C LYS A 3 29.07 -3.53 -7.40
N ILE A 4 28.25 -2.47 -7.33
CA ILE A 4 28.70 -1.14 -6.92
C ILE A 4 28.53 -1.08 -5.41
N LEU A 5 29.67 -1.19 -4.72
CA LEU A 5 29.80 -0.97 -3.29
C LEU A 5 29.91 0.56 -3.09
N LEU A 6 28.84 1.22 -2.69
CA LEU A 6 28.89 2.63 -2.28
C LEU A 6 29.14 2.72 -0.77
N LEU A 7 30.34 3.14 -0.44
CA LEU A 7 30.72 3.58 0.90
C LEU A 7 30.19 5.00 1.11
N LEU A 8 29.13 5.18 1.88
CA LEU A 8 28.73 6.48 2.40
C LEU A 8 29.29 6.65 3.81
N THR A 9 30.23 7.57 3.96
CA THR A 9 30.71 8.07 5.25
C THR A 9 29.73 9.11 5.81
N PRO A 10 29.31 9.01 7.09
CA PRO A 10 28.45 10.03 7.70
C PRO A 10 29.25 11.28 8.07
N LEU A 11 28.80 12.42 7.57
CA LEU A 11 29.26 13.73 8.00
C LEU A 11 28.43 14.21 9.19
N ILE A 12 29.01 14.17 10.37
CA ILE A 12 28.40 14.69 11.60
C ILE A 12 28.58 16.21 11.61
N LEU A 13 27.49 16.96 11.54
CA LEU A 13 27.43 18.38 11.87
C LEU A 13 26.68 18.57 13.18
N ALA A 14 27.43 18.76 14.24
CA ALA A 14 26.93 19.25 15.52
C ALA A 14 26.62 20.75 15.40
N SER A 15 25.38 21.14 15.69
CA SER A 15 25.03 22.54 15.97
C SER A 15 24.35 22.64 17.33
N CYS A 16 25.01 23.32 18.22
CA CYS A 16 24.60 23.65 19.57
C CYS A 16 23.97 25.07 19.60
N GLY A 17 22.95 25.26 20.44
CA GLY A 17 22.39 26.56 20.84
C GLY A 17 20.89 26.48 21.04
N GLY A 18 20.23 26.62 22.16
CA GLY A 18 20.48 27.46 23.33
C GLY A 18 19.24 28.32 23.60
N GLY A 19 18.62 28.18 24.81
CA GLY A 19 17.74 29.16 25.45
C GLY A 19 16.24 28.89 25.30
N GLY A 20 15.43 28.47 26.28
CA GLY A 20 15.18 29.16 27.55
C GLY A 20 13.73 29.68 27.55
N GLY A 21 12.88 29.26 28.53
CA GLY A 21 11.60 29.91 28.78
C GLY A 21 10.59 28.96 29.45
N SER A 22 10.54 29.03 30.78
CA SER A 22 9.53 28.42 31.64
C SER A 22 8.15 29.04 31.41
N GLU A 23 7.09 28.23 31.58
CA GLU A 23 6.02 28.56 32.51
C GLU A 23 5.13 27.36 32.83
N SER A 24 4.82 27.24 34.10
CA SER A 24 4.09 26.20 34.79
C SER A 24 2.58 26.34 34.62
N GLY A 25 1.90 25.20 34.49
CA GLY A 25 0.45 25.09 34.64
C GLY A 25 0.06 23.67 35.03
N SER A 26 0.06 23.43 36.35
CA SER A 26 -0.44 22.19 36.94
C SER A 26 -1.97 22.21 36.95
N VAL A 27 -2.63 21.21 36.36
CA VAL A 27 -3.94 20.76 36.80
C VAL A 27 -3.96 19.23 36.73
N GLY A 28 -4.11 18.63 37.94
CA GLY A 28 -4.23 17.21 38.10
C GLY A 28 -5.58 16.68 37.61
N GLY A 29 -5.54 15.47 37.09
CA GLY A 29 -6.68 14.66 36.76
C GLY A 29 -6.21 13.22 36.56
N SER A 30 -6.10 12.46 37.69
CA SER A 30 -5.97 11.01 37.62
C SER A 30 -7.24 10.42 36.99
N GLY A 31 -7.13 9.99 35.75
CA GLY A 31 -8.05 9.10 35.11
C GLY A 31 -7.24 7.95 34.50
N SER A 32 -7.07 6.87 35.25
CA SER A 32 -6.64 5.59 34.74
C SER A 32 -7.79 5.06 33.88
N GLY A 33 -7.83 5.49 32.62
CA GLY A 33 -8.64 4.91 31.58
C GLY A 33 -7.70 4.03 30.74
N THR A 34 -7.83 2.73 30.88
CA THR A 34 -7.41 1.79 29.87
C THR A 34 -7.98 2.30 28.55
N PRO A 35 -7.18 2.48 27.48
CA PRO A 35 -7.76 2.74 26.17
C PRO A 35 -8.55 1.49 25.77
N THR A 36 -9.85 1.50 26.01
CA THR A 36 -10.78 0.66 25.27
C THR A 36 -10.77 1.22 23.88
N THR A 37 -10.14 0.53 22.94
CA THR A 37 -10.32 0.71 21.50
C THR A 37 -11.76 0.34 21.17
N ASP A 38 -12.67 1.30 21.38
CA ASP A 38 -14.03 1.26 20.85
C ASP A 38 -13.96 1.79 19.41
N THR A 39 -13.42 0.98 18.49
CA THR A 39 -13.48 1.21 17.04
C THR A 39 -14.51 0.29 16.40
N ASP A 40 -15.72 0.28 16.94
CA ASP A 40 -16.85 -0.41 16.31
C ASP A 40 -17.92 0.61 15.86
N ASP A 41 -17.49 1.69 15.19
CA ASP A 41 -18.39 2.62 14.55
C ASP A 41 -18.75 2.19 13.10
N GLY A 42 -18.21 1.07 12.64
CA GLY A 42 -18.45 0.53 11.28
C GLY A 42 -17.77 1.34 10.16
N SER A 43 -16.88 2.26 10.51
CA SER A 43 -16.10 3.00 9.51
C SER A 43 -15.06 2.10 8.85
N ALA A 44 -14.89 2.26 7.54
CA ALA A 44 -13.83 1.60 6.79
C ALA A 44 -12.46 2.10 7.27
N ILE A 45 -11.55 1.16 7.52
CA ILE A 45 -10.19 1.48 8.00
C ILE A 45 -9.16 1.58 6.88
N LEU A 46 -9.45 0.99 5.73
CA LEU A 46 -8.54 0.94 4.59
C LEU A 46 -9.31 1.09 3.27
N PRO A 47 -9.91 2.26 2.97
CA PRO A 47 -10.55 2.45 1.67
C PRO A 47 -9.52 2.31 0.55
N THR A 48 -9.81 1.43 -0.41
CA THR A 48 -8.89 1.10 -1.50
C THR A 48 -9.61 1.33 -2.83
N ALA A 49 -9.07 2.15 -3.71
CA ALA A 49 -9.56 2.27 -5.08
C ALA A 49 -8.75 1.36 -6.01
N VAL A 50 -9.43 0.67 -6.90
CA VAL A 50 -8.83 -0.14 -7.96
C VAL A 50 -8.98 0.64 -9.26
N ILE A 51 -7.85 1.11 -9.81
CA ILE A 51 -7.85 2.12 -10.86
C ILE A 51 -7.07 1.66 -12.07
N ASP A 52 -7.78 1.44 -13.17
CA ASP A 52 -7.33 1.38 -14.55
C ASP A 52 -8.22 2.30 -15.42
N GLY A 53 -9.50 2.26 -15.46
CA GLY A 53 -10.62 3.04 -14.97
C GLY A 53 -10.90 2.68 -13.48
N TYR A 54 -12.00 3.17 -12.96
CA TYR A 54 -12.49 2.64 -11.69
C TYR A 54 -13.10 1.26 -11.93
N ILE A 55 -12.52 0.25 -11.29
CA ILE A 55 -12.95 -1.15 -11.46
C ILE A 55 -14.01 -1.49 -10.43
N SER A 56 -15.10 -2.10 -10.90
CA SER A 56 -16.15 -2.71 -10.08
C SER A 56 -16.16 -4.23 -10.27
N GLY A 57 -16.39 -4.98 -9.19
CA GLY A 57 -16.43 -6.44 -9.23
C GLY A 57 -15.07 -7.14 -9.11
N ALA A 58 -14.02 -6.44 -8.66
CA ALA A 58 -12.76 -7.07 -8.31
C ALA A 58 -12.84 -7.78 -6.95
N ASN A 59 -11.98 -8.79 -6.73
CA ASN A 59 -11.67 -9.33 -5.43
C ASN A 59 -10.47 -8.58 -4.86
N VAL A 60 -10.66 -7.83 -3.77
CA VAL A 60 -9.59 -7.03 -3.16
C VAL A 60 -9.33 -7.53 -1.75
N PHE A 61 -8.07 -7.82 -1.44
CA PHE A 61 -7.67 -8.35 -0.13
C PHE A 61 -6.37 -7.73 0.38
N VAL A 62 -6.15 -7.82 1.68
CA VAL A 62 -4.86 -7.49 2.32
C VAL A 62 -4.04 -8.77 2.42
N ASP A 63 -2.90 -8.78 1.76
CA ASP A 63 -1.94 -9.88 1.82
C ASP A 63 -1.09 -9.75 3.09
N MET A 64 -1.48 -10.49 4.12
CA MET A 64 -0.88 -10.38 5.45
C MET A 64 0.54 -10.95 5.50
N ASN A 65 0.83 -11.96 4.68
CA ASN A 65 2.10 -12.68 4.70
C ASN A 65 3.03 -12.36 3.51
N TRP A 66 2.61 -11.45 2.62
CA TRP A 66 3.37 -10.96 1.47
C TRP A 66 3.72 -12.04 0.44
N ASN A 67 2.88 -13.05 0.31
CA ASN A 67 3.08 -14.13 -0.66
C ASN A 67 2.42 -13.87 -2.02
N LEU A 68 1.65 -12.79 -2.14
CA LEU A 68 0.92 -12.33 -3.31
C LEU A 68 -0.24 -13.24 -3.75
N VAL A 69 -0.73 -14.08 -2.83
CA VAL A 69 -1.85 -15.01 -3.04
C VAL A 69 -2.80 -14.87 -1.88
N GLN A 70 -4.11 -14.91 -2.14
CA GLN A 70 -5.09 -14.89 -1.06
C GLN A 70 -5.08 -16.22 -0.29
N ASP A 71 -4.78 -16.15 0.99
CA ASP A 71 -4.83 -17.27 1.92
C ASP A 71 -6.11 -17.27 2.77
N ASP A 72 -6.43 -18.44 3.33
CA ASP A 72 -7.57 -18.58 4.24
C ASP A 72 -7.37 -17.69 5.49
N GLY A 73 -8.29 -16.77 5.74
CA GLY A 73 -8.27 -15.87 6.88
C GLY A 73 -7.69 -14.48 6.60
N GLU A 74 -7.20 -14.25 5.39
CA GLU A 74 -6.82 -12.90 4.97
C GLU A 74 -8.04 -12.01 4.74
N PRO A 75 -7.96 -10.73 5.16
CA PRO A 75 -9.07 -9.80 5.07
C PRO A 75 -9.43 -9.47 3.63
N SER A 76 -10.70 -9.63 3.28
CA SER A 76 -11.25 -9.23 1.99
C SER A 76 -12.13 -8.00 2.12
N ALA A 77 -12.01 -7.07 1.19
CA ALA A 77 -12.79 -5.85 1.17
C ALA A 77 -14.23 -6.07 0.66
N THR A 78 -15.12 -5.19 1.09
CA THR A 78 -16.46 -5.06 0.50
C THR A 78 -16.49 -3.87 -0.46
N GLU A 79 -17.01 -4.07 -1.67
CA GLU A 79 -17.15 -3.00 -2.64
C GLU A 79 -18.16 -1.94 -2.20
N ASN A 80 -17.73 -0.67 -2.24
CA ASN A 80 -18.58 0.50 -2.02
C ASN A 80 -18.79 1.24 -3.35
N THR A 81 -19.90 0.96 -4.01
CA THR A 81 -20.22 1.54 -5.32
C THR A 81 -20.47 3.05 -5.29
N THR A 82 -20.72 3.63 -4.11
CA THR A 82 -20.96 5.08 -3.97
C THR A 82 -19.65 5.85 -3.99
N SER A 83 -18.63 5.38 -3.27
CA SER A 83 -17.29 5.98 -3.22
C SER A 83 -16.36 5.45 -4.30
N GLN A 84 -16.75 4.38 -5.00
CA GLN A 84 -15.92 3.63 -5.96
C GLN A 84 -14.65 3.09 -5.28
N THR A 85 -14.80 2.56 -4.06
CA THR A 85 -13.74 1.96 -3.25
C THR A 85 -14.10 0.56 -2.83
N TYR A 86 -13.09 -0.16 -2.38
CA TYR A 86 -13.19 -1.43 -1.68
C TYR A 86 -12.84 -1.15 -0.22
N ASP A 87 -13.82 -1.32 0.67
CA ASP A 87 -13.71 -0.90 2.05
C ASP A 87 -13.43 -2.11 2.94
N PHE A 88 -12.37 -2.03 3.75
CA PHE A 88 -12.07 -3.01 4.78
C PHE A 88 -12.67 -2.54 6.10
N LEU A 89 -13.44 -3.39 6.73
CA LEU A 89 -14.01 -3.14 8.05
C LEU A 89 -13.14 -3.81 9.13
N PRO A 90 -13.12 -3.30 10.36
CA PRO A 90 -12.38 -3.95 11.47
C PRO A 90 -12.76 -5.42 11.66
N SER A 91 -14.01 -5.79 11.40
CA SER A 91 -14.51 -7.18 11.50
C SER A 91 -13.84 -8.16 10.53
N GLU A 92 -13.36 -7.67 9.37
CA GLU A 92 -12.66 -8.51 8.37
C GLU A 92 -11.31 -9.00 8.89
N PHE A 93 -10.73 -8.30 9.87
CA PHE A 93 -9.47 -8.65 10.50
C PHE A 93 -9.61 -9.54 11.74
N ALA A 94 -10.80 -10.05 12.03
CA ALA A 94 -11.05 -10.86 13.24
C ALA A 94 -10.21 -12.14 13.32
N ALA A 95 -9.73 -12.66 12.20
CA ALA A 95 -8.85 -13.83 12.14
C ALA A 95 -7.36 -13.47 12.30
N VAL A 96 -6.99 -12.20 12.18
CA VAL A 96 -5.60 -11.73 12.25
C VAL A 96 -5.17 -11.60 13.71
N ASN A 97 -4.13 -12.34 14.10
CA ASN A 97 -3.60 -12.27 15.45
C ASN A 97 -2.89 -10.93 15.69
N ASP A 98 -3.10 -10.37 16.90
CA ASP A 98 -2.50 -9.10 17.34
C ASP A 98 -2.83 -7.91 16.43
N PHE A 99 -4.00 -7.92 15.79
CA PHE A 99 -4.43 -6.91 14.82
C PHE A 99 -4.32 -5.49 15.38
N THR A 100 -3.78 -4.59 14.55
CA THR A 100 -3.84 -3.14 14.70
C THR A 100 -4.07 -2.51 13.32
N GLU A 101 -4.76 -1.37 13.26
CA GLU A 101 -4.95 -0.64 11.99
C GLU A 101 -3.62 -0.29 11.31
N SER A 102 -2.63 0.12 12.10
CA SER A 102 -1.29 0.44 11.62
C SER A 102 -0.60 -0.76 10.97
N CYS A 103 -0.80 -1.97 11.49
CA CYS A 103 -0.32 -3.19 10.87
C CYS A 103 -0.97 -3.42 9.51
N ALA A 104 -2.29 -3.30 9.41
CA ALA A 104 -3.02 -3.50 8.16
C ALA A 104 -2.62 -2.49 7.08
N VAL A 105 -2.38 -1.21 7.46
CA VAL A 105 -1.87 -0.18 6.53
C VAL A 105 -0.53 -0.58 5.93
N ASN A 106 0.33 -1.23 6.71
CA ASN A 106 1.67 -1.68 6.33
C ASN A 106 1.68 -3.06 5.66
N ARG A 107 0.58 -3.49 5.05
CA ARG A 107 0.51 -4.75 4.27
C ARG A 107 0.14 -4.44 2.81
N PRO A 108 0.59 -5.27 1.86
CA PRO A 108 0.18 -5.17 0.47
C PRO A 108 -1.32 -5.28 0.29
N ARG A 109 -1.83 -4.65 -0.75
CA ARG A 109 -3.19 -4.87 -1.25
C ARG A 109 -3.12 -5.44 -2.63
N ILE A 110 -3.94 -6.44 -2.84
CA ILE A 110 -4.00 -7.15 -4.11
C ILE A 110 -5.42 -7.03 -4.63
N ALA A 111 -5.54 -6.70 -5.90
CA ALA A 111 -6.79 -6.64 -6.61
C ALA A 111 -6.77 -7.65 -7.76
N GLU A 112 -7.52 -8.73 -7.61
CA GLU A 112 -7.80 -9.68 -8.67
C GLU A 112 -9.00 -9.21 -9.46
N VAL A 113 -8.81 -8.89 -10.71
CA VAL A 113 -9.85 -8.40 -11.61
C VAL A 113 -10.33 -9.54 -12.51
N PRO A 114 -11.51 -10.12 -12.27
CA PRO A 114 -12.00 -11.26 -13.04
C PRO A 114 -12.59 -10.81 -14.38
N VAL A 115 -12.73 -11.76 -15.30
CA VAL A 115 -13.58 -11.60 -16.47
C VAL A 115 -15.00 -11.28 -16.04
N GLY A 116 -15.60 -10.24 -16.63
CA GLY A 116 -16.92 -9.76 -16.29
C GLY A 116 -16.96 -8.62 -15.27
N ALA A 117 -15.83 -8.24 -14.67
CA ALA A 117 -15.71 -6.98 -13.94
C ALA A 117 -15.98 -5.79 -14.87
N GLU A 118 -16.36 -4.64 -14.30
CA GLU A 118 -16.65 -3.43 -15.06
C GLU A 118 -15.57 -2.38 -14.84
N ASP A 119 -15.02 -1.88 -15.94
CA ASP A 119 -14.09 -0.75 -15.97
C ASP A 119 -14.84 0.50 -16.43
N SER A 120 -14.80 1.57 -15.64
CA SER A 120 -15.56 2.80 -15.93
C SER A 120 -15.15 3.50 -17.23
N THR A 121 -13.99 3.19 -17.78
CA THR A 121 -13.45 3.80 -19.02
C THR A 121 -13.57 2.88 -20.22
N ARG A 122 -13.44 1.56 -20.04
CA ARG A 122 -13.37 0.57 -21.13
C ARG A 122 -14.54 -0.39 -21.19
N GLY A 123 -15.42 -0.40 -20.17
CA GLY A 123 -16.55 -1.33 -20.06
C GLY A 123 -16.15 -2.68 -19.49
N THR A 124 -16.83 -3.74 -19.91
CA THR A 124 -16.68 -5.07 -19.33
C THR A 124 -15.28 -5.65 -19.59
N VAL A 125 -14.62 -6.11 -18.54
CA VAL A 125 -13.32 -6.79 -18.59
C VAL A 125 -13.45 -8.15 -19.29
N THR A 126 -12.67 -8.37 -20.33
CA THR A 126 -12.72 -9.61 -21.14
C THR A 126 -11.63 -10.61 -20.80
N GLU A 127 -10.55 -10.19 -20.17
CA GLU A 127 -9.41 -11.01 -19.75
C GLU A 127 -9.06 -10.67 -18.30
N ALA A 128 -8.91 -11.69 -17.46
CA ALA A 128 -8.57 -11.49 -16.04
C ALA A 128 -7.14 -10.99 -15.87
N TYR A 129 -6.90 -10.19 -14.84
CA TYR A 129 -5.58 -9.71 -14.45
C TYR A 129 -5.51 -9.39 -12.96
N THR A 130 -4.29 -9.24 -12.44
CA THR A 130 -4.05 -8.89 -11.04
C THR A 130 -3.25 -7.60 -10.95
N MET A 131 -3.65 -6.71 -10.06
CA MET A 131 -2.91 -5.51 -9.71
C MET A 131 -2.43 -5.56 -8.26
N LEU A 132 -1.26 -4.99 -8.04
CA LEU A 132 -0.53 -5.04 -6.78
C LEU A 132 -0.24 -3.63 -6.26
N TYR A 133 -0.27 -3.50 -4.94
CA TYR A 133 0.14 -2.32 -4.22
C TYR A 133 1.02 -2.71 -3.05
N PHE A 134 2.23 -2.16 -3.01
CA PHE A 134 3.09 -2.24 -1.82
C PHE A 134 2.98 -0.95 -1.02
N PRO A 135 2.84 -1.05 0.31
CA PRO A 135 2.77 0.11 1.18
C PRO A 135 4.06 0.93 1.11
N SER A 136 3.91 2.24 1.24
CA SER A 136 5.01 3.20 1.33
C SER A 136 4.77 4.15 2.49
N ALA A 137 5.81 4.83 2.97
CA ALA A 137 5.65 5.85 4.01
C ALA A 137 4.90 7.11 3.52
N LEU A 138 4.54 7.15 2.25
CA LEU A 138 3.71 8.22 1.67
C LEU A 138 2.22 7.99 1.90
N ASP A 139 1.87 6.79 2.41
CA ASP A 139 0.49 6.42 2.59
C ASP A 139 -0.18 7.25 3.68
N SER A 140 -1.28 7.88 3.32
CA SER A 140 -2.22 8.39 4.30
C SER A 140 -3.23 7.28 4.62
N PHE A 141 -3.81 7.33 5.82
CA PHE A 141 -4.89 6.43 6.21
C PHE A 141 -6.20 6.70 5.45
N GLU A 142 -6.23 7.66 4.52
CA GLU A 142 -7.45 8.11 3.88
C GLU A 142 -7.90 7.21 2.72
N LYS A 143 -7.02 6.94 1.76
CA LYS A 143 -7.34 6.10 0.59
C LYS A 143 -6.06 5.60 -0.08
N VAL A 144 -6.06 4.33 -0.46
CA VAL A 144 -4.99 3.70 -1.24
C VAL A 144 -5.47 3.47 -2.67
N ASN A 145 -4.57 3.66 -3.63
CA ASN A 145 -4.84 3.40 -5.03
C ASN A 145 -4.03 2.19 -5.50
N VAL A 146 -4.71 1.11 -5.87
CA VAL A 146 -4.13 -0.04 -6.57
C VAL A 146 -4.25 0.23 -8.06
N THR A 147 -3.13 0.36 -8.74
CA THR A 147 -3.07 0.81 -10.14
C THR A 147 -2.11 -0.05 -10.97
N PRO A 148 -2.15 0.03 -12.30
CA PRO A 148 -1.11 -0.56 -13.14
C PRO A 148 0.30 -0.06 -12.79
N PHE A 149 0.43 1.20 -12.37
CA PHE A 149 1.71 1.79 -12.00
C PHE A 149 2.23 1.23 -10.66
N THR A 150 1.36 1.09 -9.64
CA THR A 150 1.76 0.44 -8.38
C THR A 150 2.16 -1.01 -8.61
N THR A 151 1.54 -1.69 -9.57
CA THR A 151 1.87 -3.07 -9.96
C THR A 151 3.27 -3.16 -10.57
N LEU A 152 3.59 -2.29 -11.54
CA LEU A 152 4.95 -2.23 -12.09
C LEU A 152 5.99 -1.87 -11.04
N PHE A 153 5.66 -0.90 -10.17
CA PHE A 153 6.54 -0.48 -9.10
C PHE A 153 6.80 -1.62 -8.10
N THR A 154 5.76 -2.37 -7.72
CA THR A 154 5.90 -3.57 -6.87
C THR A 154 6.86 -4.60 -7.51
N GLY A 155 6.70 -4.88 -8.80
CA GLY A 155 7.62 -5.76 -9.52
C GLY A 155 9.07 -5.25 -9.52
N TYR A 156 9.26 -3.94 -9.67
CA TYR A 156 10.59 -3.32 -9.62
C TYR A 156 11.22 -3.41 -8.22
N VAL A 157 10.45 -3.21 -7.15
CA VAL A 157 10.92 -3.37 -5.76
C VAL A 157 11.36 -4.81 -5.51
N LEU A 158 10.54 -5.80 -5.86
CA LEU A 158 10.86 -7.22 -5.69
C LEU A 158 12.15 -7.62 -6.42
N ASP A 159 12.37 -7.10 -7.63
CA ASP A 159 13.63 -7.31 -8.39
C ASP A 159 14.81 -6.63 -7.69
N ALA A 160 14.65 -5.42 -7.19
CA ALA A 160 15.68 -4.66 -6.51
C ALA A 160 16.14 -5.34 -5.21
N VAL A 161 15.22 -5.89 -4.43
CA VAL A 161 15.54 -6.66 -3.20
C VAL A 161 15.97 -8.11 -3.50
N GLY A 162 15.92 -8.52 -4.77
CA GLY A 162 16.42 -9.81 -5.23
C GLY A 162 15.54 -11.01 -4.83
N THR A 163 14.26 -10.79 -4.66
CA THR A 163 13.27 -11.82 -4.33
C THR A 163 12.01 -11.66 -5.18
N THR A 164 11.24 -12.71 -5.30
CA THR A 164 9.89 -12.69 -5.90
C THR A 164 8.79 -12.73 -4.85
N THR A 165 9.16 -13.03 -3.60
CA THR A 165 8.23 -13.11 -2.46
C THR A 165 8.96 -12.73 -1.18
N ILE A 166 8.22 -12.12 -0.26
CA ILE A 166 8.70 -11.74 1.07
C ILE A 166 7.95 -12.61 2.07
N ALA A 167 8.65 -13.26 2.97
CA ALA A 167 8.01 -14.11 3.96
C ALA A 167 7.78 -13.34 5.26
N VAL A 168 6.54 -13.00 5.52
CA VAL A 168 6.05 -12.38 6.77
C VAL A 168 5.06 -13.36 7.41
N ALA A 169 4.85 -13.31 8.71
CA ALA A 169 3.82 -14.10 9.35
C ALA A 169 2.43 -13.50 9.17
N ASP A 170 1.39 -14.35 9.13
CA ASP A 170 -0.03 -13.97 9.11
C ASP A 170 -0.49 -13.37 10.45
N SER A 171 0.17 -12.32 10.88
CA SER A 171 -0.10 -11.69 12.17
C SER A 171 0.37 -10.25 12.20
N CYS A 172 -0.05 -9.52 13.21
CA CYS A 172 0.44 -8.19 13.54
C CYS A 172 1.40 -8.20 14.73
N GLY A 173 2.01 -9.33 15.06
CA GLY A 173 3.03 -9.44 16.09
C GLY A 173 4.30 -8.65 15.74
N SER A 174 5.16 -8.42 16.74
CA SER A 174 6.36 -7.58 16.59
C SER A 174 7.26 -8.03 15.45
N ASP A 175 7.55 -9.33 15.37
CA ASP A 175 8.46 -9.87 14.35
C ASP A 175 7.93 -9.67 12.93
N ALA A 176 6.61 -9.82 12.72
CA ALA A 176 5.96 -9.57 11.43
C ALA A 176 5.98 -8.09 11.07
N ASN A 177 5.79 -7.20 12.04
CA ASN A 177 5.85 -5.76 11.81
C ASN A 177 7.28 -5.29 11.54
N ASP A 178 8.29 -5.82 12.25
CA ASP A 178 9.69 -5.47 12.00
C ASP A 178 10.11 -5.83 10.56
N ILE A 179 9.65 -6.96 10.02
CA ILE A 179 9.90 -7.35 8.63
C ILE A 179 9.17 -6.39 7.68
N ALA A 180 7.89 -6.10 7.93
CA ALA A 180 7.12 -5.18 7.10
C ALA A 180 7.75 -3.78 7.08
N ASP A 181 8.16 -3.25 8.22
CA ASP A 181 8.84 -1.95 8.33
C ASP A 181 10.16 -1.93 7.56
N SER A 182 10.92 -3.04 7.57
CA SER A 182 12.14 -3.18 6.75
C SER A 182 11.84 -3.10 5.26
N VAL A 183 10.78 -3.78 4.81
CA VAL A 183 10.38 -3.74 3.39
C VAL A 183 9.90 -2.35 2.99
N ILE A 184 9.14 -1.67 3.83
CA ILE A 184 8.70 -0.28 3.60
C ILE A 184 9.91 0.65 3.48
N GLN A 185 10.96 0.42 4.28
CA GLN A 185 12.21 1.17 4.14
C GLN A 185 12.88 0.91 2.78
N ASP A 186 12.95 -0.34 2.32
CA ASP A 186 13.48 -0.68 1.00
C ASP A 186 12.66 0.00 -0.12
N VAL A 187 11.33 0.03 0.00
CA VAL A 187 10.43 0.75 -0.91
C VAL A 187 10.79 2.24 -0.97
N GLN A 188 11.03 2.87 0.17
CA GLN A 188 11.40 4.29 0.24
C GLN A 188 12.75 4.57 -0.41
N GLU A 189 13.75 3.69 -0.21
CA GLU A 189 15.06 3.81 -0.83
C GLU A 189 14.96 3.71 -2.36
N VAL A 190 14.15 2.78 -2.87
CA VAL A 190 13.87 2.63 -4.30
C VAL A 190 13.18 3.87 -4.87
N LEU A 191 12.18 4.41 -4.19
CA LEU A 191 11.49 5.64 -4.61
C LEU A 191 12.44 6.84 -4.66
N ALA A 192 13.30 6.99 -3.65
CA ALA A 192 14.30 8.05 -3.60
C ALA A 192 15.34 7.93 -4.73
N ASP A 193 15.77 6.71 -5.06
CA ASP A 193 16.68 6.48 -6.18
C ASP A 193 16.04 6.80 -7.54
N LEU A 194 14.78 6.44 -7.73
CA LEU A 194 14.03 6.78 -8.95
C LEU A 194 13.84 8.29 -9.09
N GLU A 195 13.54 9.00 -8.01
CA GLU A 195 13.43 10.46 -8.03
C GLU A 195 14.79 11.11 -8.35
N GLN A 196 15.86 10.66 -7.70
CA GLN A 196 17.21 11.21 -7.89
C GLN A 196 17.76 10.93 -9.29
N THR A 197 17.53 9.71 -9.81
CA THR A 197 18.14 9.24 -11.07
C THR A 197 17.35 9.66 -12.29
N TYR A 198 16.02 9.63 -12.21
CA TYR A 198 15.13 9.81 -13.36
C TYR A 198 14.20 11.02 -13.22
N GLY A 199 14.18 11.69 -12.05
CA GLY A 199 13.28 12.80 -11.77
C GLY A 199 11.81 12.38 -11.64
N VAL A 200 11.54 11.10 -11.38
CA VAL A 200 10.18 10.57 -11.21
C VAL A 200 9.75 10.80 -9.77
N SER A 201 8.74 11.66 -9.57
CA SER A 201 8.17 11.87 -8.23
C SER A 201 7.59 10.57 -7.68
N PRO A 202 7.82 10.25 -6.38
CA PRO A 202 7.19 9.10 -5.74
C PRO A 202 5.68 9.04 -5.93
N ASN A 203 4.99 10.18 -5.88
CA ASN A 203 3.54 10.25 -6.11
C ASN A 203 3.12 9.77 -7.50
N TYR A 204 4.04 9.75 -8.48
CA TYR A 204 3.73 9.29 -9.84
C TYR A 204 3.10 7.90 -9.88
N PHE A 205 3.51 6.99 -8.99
CA PHE A 205 3.02 5.62 -8.95
C PHE A 205 1.69 5.47 -8.21
N TYR A 206 1.41 6.35 -7.23
CA TYR A 206 0.33 6.21 -6.26
C TYR A 206 -0.87 7.12 -6.50
N GLU A 207 -0.78 8.08 -7.44
CA GLU A 207 -1.86 9.02 -7.68
C GLU A 207 -3.05 8.41 -8.43
N ASP A 208 -4.21 9.02 -8.22
CA ASP A 208 -5.44 8.74 -8.97
C ASP A 208 -5.39 9.51 -10.30
N PHE A 209 -4.90 8.84 -11.35
CA PHE A 209 -4.76 9.45 -12.67
C PHE A 209 -6.08 9.60 -13.43
N ILE A 210 -7.15 8.93 -12.98
CA ILE A 210 -8.52 9.14 -13.51
C ILE A 210 -9.08 10.43 -12.94
N GLN A 211 -8.94 10.65 -11.62
CA GLN A 211 -9.40 11.86 -10.97
C GLN A 211 -8.62 13.10 -11.47
N SER A 212 -7.33 12.97 -11.71
CA SER A 212 -6.49 14.05 -12.24
C SER A 212 -6.71 14.31 -13.75
N MET A 213 -7.49 13.45 -14.43
CA MET A 213 -7.72 13.51 -15.88
C MET A 213 -6.42 13.49 -16.71
N ASP A 214 -5.43 12.72 -16.26
CA ASP A 214 -4.15 12.53 -16.95
C ASP A 214 -4.31 11.51 -18.09
N GLU A 215 -4.61 11.99 -19.30
CA GLU A 215 -4.82 11.16 -20.48
C GLU A 215 -3.57 10.36 -20.86
N GLU A 216 -2.37 10.89 -20.64
CA GLU A 216 -1.12 10.18 -20.94
C GLU A 216 -0.94 8.97 -20.01
N LYS A 217 -1.19 9.16 -18.71
CA LYS A 217 -1.16 8.06 -17.74
C LYS A 217 -2.24 7.03 -18.01
N GLN A 218 -3.45 7.45 -18.38
CA GLN A 218 -4.51 6.51 -18.75
C GLN A 218 -4.06 5.59 -19.90
N GLN A 219 -3.48 6.14 -20.96
CA GLN A 219 -2.98 5.35 -22.10
C GLN A 219 -1.83 4.42 -21.70
N ILE A 220 -0.92 4.87 -20.84
CA ILE A 220 0.17 4.04 -20.34
C ILE A 220 -0.40 2.93 -19.43
N GLY A 221 -1.35 3.25 -18.56
CA GLY A 221 -2.04 2.27 -17.71
C GLY A 221 -2.67 1.14 -18.52
N GLU A 222 -3.40 1.47 -19.59
CA GLU A 222 -3.98 0.49 -20.50
C GLU A 222 -2.92 -0.42 -21.15
N LEU A 223 -1.76 0.11 -21.53
CA LEU A 223 -0.68 -0.70 -22.07
C LEU A 223 -0.12 -1.68 -21.03
N ILE A 224 0.01 -1.23 -19.78
CA ILE A 224 0.47 -2.10 -18.68
C ILE A 224 -0.54 -3.22 -18.45
N VAL A 225 -1.85 -2.91 -18.38
CA VAL A 225 -2.89 -3.93 -18.18
C VAL A 225 -2.92 -4.95 -19.31
N ASN A 226 -2.81 -4.52 -20.56
CA ASN A 226 -2.70 -5.44 -21.70
C ASN A 226 -1.47 -6.37 -21.57
N PHE A 227 -0.39 -5.91 -20.96
CA PHE A 227 0.75 -6.76 -20.65
C PHE A 227 0.43 -7.74 -19.51
N LEU A 228 -0.22 -7.26 -18.43
CA LEU A 228 -0.61 -8.09 -17.28
C LEU A 228 -1.56 -9.22 -17.68
N THR A 229 -2.55 -8.96 -18.55
CA THR A 229 -3.45 -10.01 -19.07
C THR A 229 -2.68 -11.08 -19.83
N THR A 230 -1.69 -10.68 -20.65
CA THR A 230 -0.87 -11.62 -21.42
C THR A 230 -0.03 -12.56 -20.55
N ILE A 231 0.49 -12.08 -19.44
CA ILE A 231 1.28 -12.93 -18.52
C ILE A 231 0.41 -13.79 -17.59
N HIS A 232 -0.83 -13.40 -17.36
CA HIS A 232 -1.79 -14.16 -16.54
C HIS A 232 -2.22 -15.47 -17.25
N GLU A 233 -2.14 -15.54 -18.57
CA GLU A 233 -2.49 -16.73 -19.36
C GLU A 233 -1.39 -17.81 -19.43
N ILE A 234 -0.19 -17.55 -18.92
CA ILE A 234 0.96 -18.47 -18.97
C ILE A 234 1.11 -19.23 -17.66
#